data_28cdf8b09c74de4cfcbc1b223f32adfc
#
_entry.id   28cdf8b09c74de4cfcbc1b223f32adfc
#
_cell.length_a   1.000
_cell.length_b   1.000
_cell.length_c   1.000
_cell.angle_alpha   90.00
_cell.angle_beta   90.00
_cell.angle_gamma   90.00
#
_symmetry.space_group_name_H-M   'P 1'
#
loop_
_entity.id
_entity.type
_entity.pdbx_description
1 polymer ?
#
loop_
_entity_poly.entity_id
_entity_poly.type
_entity_poly.pdbx_seq_one_letter_code
_entity_poly.pdbx_strand_id
1 'polypeptide(L)'
;MDEKERLKKHLEYLCSFDKLTGEPEALLAVNYLIQTLKEDGISCHTEKFDAYLSNPIHSHLVIDGEEIPSRPRSFSESTSKPLHVPVIYDHGTREAVSLVEQKAFLETVSGKLVLGYGYDERYAKLLEQYGAAGWVQIWTSGETQIHEDTVSPVWGTPDMDSSLFQLKMPVLAISKPVGERILEKLEQYQQDGKILYADLESQVDTGVKQVELPIAEIPGKSEDFVLISCHYDTWYRGAFDNCTADALALELARYFKDRSDQLQYSLRIAWWPGHSNGRYMGSTWYCDHHFDELYHHCIAHVNLDLLGSKGADHTLAIRTAGLEGDKWLQEQIAAVDSEADLVIGRIGRGADQSFWGVEIPYHINPRYEARKECRTSDAPGPGVSWWHTIEDTFDKIDFDGLMRDGEVVRSLLEGLLTNAALPVDFEGYFHTWNRYLEPLKTSEEHRMAIEEIQSLFEAVMTRCQELDTPVISEAHLMDHNRLCRLVGGVLGRLMHSSGSAYEQDTSFAYGPLQLLAASAKADRQNSPADWHLFYHTTFIRQRNRMVTELRKLLDRLDQEFL
;
A
#
# COMPACT_ATOMS: atom_id res chain seq x y z
N MET A 1 11.04 -20.12 27.38
CA MET A 1 11.57 -19.30 26.28
C MET A 1 10.88 -17.96 26.42
N ASP A 2 11.61 -16.87 26.51
CA ASP A 2 11.01 -15.52 26.49
C ASP A 2 10.57 -15.12 25.08
N GLU A 3 9.88 -13.98 24.95
CA GLU A 3 9.32 -13.54 23.67
C GLU A 3 10.41 -13.27 22.62
N LYS A 4 11.49 -12.59 23.01
CA LYS A 4 12.62 -12.29 22.12
C LYS A 4 13.29 -13.57 21.58
N GLU A 5 13.42 -14.60 22.43
CA GLU A 5 13.94 -15.90 22.00
C GLU A 5 13.00 -16.62 21.03
N ARG A 6 11.68 -16.51 21.24
CA ARG A 6 10.69 -17.09 20.31
C ARG A 6 10.69 -16.37 18.97
N LEU A 7 10.66 -15.03 18.96
CA LEU A 7 10.79 -14.23 17.74
C LEU A 7 12.05 -14.62 16.96
N LYS A 8 13.19 -14.76 17.65
CA LYS A 8 14.42 -15.18 17.01
C LYS A 8 14.30 -16.56 16.36
N LYS A 9 13.69 -17.52 17.05
CA LYS A 9 13.46 -18.88 16.51
C LYS A 9 12.55 -18.86 15.27
N HIS A 10 11.45 -18.07 15.30
CA HIS A 10 10.56 -17.92 14.16
C HIS A 10 11.32 -17.33 12.96
N LEU A 11 12.10 -16.30 13.17
CA LEU A 11 12.85 -15.61 12.13
C LEU A 11 14.02 -16.44 11.58
N GLU A 12 14.72 -17.23 12.41
CA GLU A 12 15.75 -18.18 11.95
C GLU A 12 15.17 -19.19 10.94
N TYR A 13 13.90 -19.59 11.11
CA TYR A 13 13.23 -20.46 10.17
C TYR A 13 12.70 -19.68 8.94
N LEU A 14 11.88 -18.64 9.14
CA LEU A 14 11.20 -17.91 8.05
C LEU A 14 12.18 -17.22 7.10
N CYS A 15 13.33 -16.74 7.58
CA CYS A 15 14.36 -16.12 6.74
C CYS A 15 15.32 -17.13 6.09
N SER A 16 15.15 -18.44 6.29
CA SER A 16 16.10 -19.44 5.78
C SER A 16 15.90 -19.80 4.31
N PHE A 17 14.78 -19.39 3.68
CA PHE A 17 14.44 -19.67 2.28
C PHE A 17 13.72 -18.47 1.64
N ASP A 18 13.80 -18.39 0.32
CA ASP A 18 13.00 -17.46 -0.48
C ASP A 18 11.57 -18.00 -0.55
N LYS A 19 10.55 -17.13 -0.52
CA LYS A 19 9.14 -17.58 -0.42
C LYS A 19 8.18 -16.72 -1.24
N LEU A 20 8.53 -16.52 -2.49
CA LEU A 20 7.64 -15.84 -3.42
C LEU A 20 6.37 -16.67 -3.63
N THR A 21 5.20 -16.03 -3.57
CA THR A 21 3.92 -16.72 -3.69
C THR A 21 3.83 -17.52 -5.00
N GLY A 22 3.30 -18.72 -4.89
CA GLY A 22 3.19 -19.65 -6.02
C GLY A 22 4.41 -20.54 -6.25
N GLU A 23 5.51 -20.32 -5.50
CA GLU A 23 6.64 -21.24 -5.44
C GLU A 23 6.48 -22.26 -4.30
N PRO A 24 7.07 -23.47 -4.40
CA PRO A 24 6.91 -24.51 -3.39
C PRO A 24 7.32 -24.09 -1.98
N GLU A 25 8.33 -23.24 -1.87
CA GLU A 25 8.88 -22.76 -0.61
C GLU A 25 7.89 -21.86 0.16
N ALA A 26 7.00 -21.16 -0.54
CA ALA A 26 5.94 -20.38 0.10
C ALA A 26 5.04 -21.25 1.01
N LEU A 27 4.79 -22.51 0.62
CA LEU A 27 4.01 -23.45 1.43
C LEU A 27 4.75 -23.89 2.71
N LEU A 28 6.09 -23.80 2.74
CA LEU A 28 6.85 -24.05 3.98
C LEU A 28 6.53 -22.99 5.04
N ALA A 29 6.41 -21.72 4.63
CA ALA A 29 5.99 -20.65 5.53
C ALA A 29 4.55 -20.87 6.03
N VAL A 30 3.61 -21.15 5.15
CA VAL A 30 2.20 -21.47 5.51
C VAL A 30 2.14 -22.61 6.52
N ASN A 31 2.82 -23.73 6.24
CA ASN A 31 2.83 -24.88 7.14
C ASN A 31 3.44 -24.54 8.50
N TYR A 32 4.51 -23.74 8.53
CA TYR A 32 5.14 -23.30 9.76
C TYR A 32 4.21 -22.44 10.62
N LEU A 33 3.55 -21.45 10.01
CA LEU A 33 2.58 -20.57 10.68
C LEU A 33 1.43 -21.38 11.29
N ILE A 34 0.79 -22.23 10.51
CA ILE A 34 -0.33 -23.06 10.95
C ILE A 34 0.10 -24.06 12.04
N GLN A 35 1.26 -24.68 11.90
CA GLN A 35 1.75 -25.60 12.92
C GLN A 35 2.02 -24.87 14.24
N THR A 36 2.69 -23.72 14.20
CA THR A 36 2.97 -22.90 15.39
C THR A 36 1.70 -22.48 16.11
N LEU A 37 0.69 -21.99 15.38
CA LEU A 37 -0.60 -21.62 15.94
C LEU A 37 -1.30 -22.81 16.60
N LYS A 38 -1.27 -23.99 15.99
CA LYS A 38 -1.85 -25.23 16.57
C LYS A 38 -1.11 -25.68 17.82
N GLU A 39 0.21 -25.60 17.84
CA GLU A 39 1.04 -25.94 19.02
C GLU A 39 0.72 -25.00 20.19
N ASP A 40 0.40 -23.74 19.91
CA ASP A 40 -0.05 -22.76 20.90
C ASP A 40 -1.54 -22.90 21.25
N GLY A 41 -2.27 -23.82 20.61
CA GLY A 41 -3.71 -24.05 20.83
C GLY A 41 -4.58 -22.89 20.36
N ILE A 42 -4.15 -22.17 19.32
CA ILE A 42 -4.90 -21.08 18.71
C ILE A 42 -5.73 -21.64 17.55
N SER A 43 -7.01 -21.21 17.45
CA SER A 43 -7.88 -21.57 16.34
C SER A 43 -7.31 -21.01 15.04
N CYS A 44 -7.08 -21.87 14.05
CA CYS A 44 -6.53 -21.45 12.77
C CYS A 44 -6.94 -22.40 11.64
N HIS A 45 -6.98 -21.85 10.44
CA HIS A 45 -7.24 -22.60 9.21
C HIS A 45 -6.48 -21.97 8.03
N THR A 46 -6.55 -22.62 6.87
CA THR A 46 -6.07 -22.06 5.60
C THR A 46 -7.20 -22.04 4.59
N GLU A 47 -7.30 -20.96 3.84
CA GLU A 47 -8.14 -20.88 2.65
C GLU A 47 -7.29 -21.10 1.41
N LYS A 48 -7.80 -21.90 0.46
CA LYS A 48 -7.10 -22.24 -0.78
C LYS A 48 -7.87 -21.69 -1.96
N PHE A 49 -7.17 -21.00 -2.84
CA PHE A 49 -7.78 -20.41 -4.02
C PHE A 49 -6.80 -20.26 -5.17
N ASP A 50 -7.33 -20.00 -6.36
CA ASP A 50 -6.55 -19.69 -7.55
C ASP A 50 -6.25 -18.19 -7.61
N ALA A 51 -4.99 -17.85 -7.85
CA ALA A 51 -4.46 -16.50 -7.86
C ALA A 51 -3.74 -16.20 -9.17
N TYR A 52 -3.84 -14.94 -9.65
CA TYR A 52 -3.10 -14.49 -10.81
C TYR A 52 -1.80 -13.80 -10.35
N LEU A 53 -0.67 -14.43 -10.66
CA LEU A 53 0.66 -14.05 -10.17
C LEU A 53 1.62 -13.84 -11.33
N SER A 54 2.71 -13.11 -11.08
CA SER A 54 3.77 -12.89 -12.05
C SER A 54 5.15 -12.99 -11.39
N ASN A 55 5.88 -14.07 -11.70
CA ASN A 55 7.22 -14.30 -11.17
C ASN A 55 8.28 -13.80 -12.16
N PRO A 56 9.22 -12.91 -11.75
CA PRO A 56 10.36 -12.54 -12.59
C PRO A 56 11.28 -13.74 -12.81
N ILE A 57 11.56 -14.10 -14.07
CA ILE A 57 12.39 -15.26 -14.40
C ILE A 57 13.78 -14.82 -14.86
N HIS A 58 13.86 -14.12 -16.00
CA HIS A 58 15.13 -13.80 -16.63
C HIS A 58 15.05 -12.52 -17.44
N SER A 59 16.14 -11.77 -17.49
CA SER A 59 16.36 -10.71 -18.45
C SER A 59 17.77 -10.78 -19.05
N HIS A 60 17.89 -10.34 -20.29
CA HIS A 60 19.16 -10.12 -20.96
C HIS A 60 19.12 -8.73 -21.57
N LEU A 61 19.97 -7.85 -21.09
CA LEU A 61 20.08 -6.47 -21.52
C LEU A 61 21.53 -6.20 -21.94
N VAL A 62 21.75 -5.88 -23.21
CA VAL A 62 23.06 -5.50 -23.72
C VAL A 62 22.99 -4.08 -24.27
N ILE A 63 23.88 -3.22 -23.85
CA ILE A 63 24.00 -1.83 -24.33
C ILE A 63 25.42 -1.59 -24.77
N ASP A 64 25.62 -1.21 -26.04
CA ASP A 64 26.94 -0.98 -26.62
C ASP A 64 27.89 -2.20 -26.46
N GLY A 65 27.36 -3.42 -26.60
CA GLY A 65 28.13 -4.67 -26.47
C GLY A 65 28.48 -5.06 -25.02
N GLU A 66 28.07 -4.28 -24.02
CA GLU A 66 28.23 -4.58 -22.59
C GLU A 66 26.94 -5.22 -22.05
N GLU A 67 27.06 -6.39 -21.41
CA GLU A 67 25.93 -7.03 -20.70
C GLU A 67 25.64 -6.26 -19.40
N ILE A 68 24.39 -5.85 -19.24
CA ILE A 68 23.93 -5.01 -18.13
C ILE A 68 23.15 -5.88 -17.12
N PRO A 69 23.60 -5.96 -15.87
CA PRO A 69 22.84 -6.61 -14.81
C PRO A 69 21.45 -5.99 -14.68
N SER A 70 20.43 -6.80 -14.87
CA SER A 70 19.03 -6.35 -14.85
C SER A 70 18.08 -7.43 -14.35
N ARG A 71 16.86 -7.04 -13.96
CA ARG A 71 15.78 -7.96 -13.57
C ARG A 71 14.48 -7.50 -14.21
N PRO A 72 13.63 -8.43 -14.71
CA PRO A 72 12.30 -8.05 -15.16
C PRO A 72 11.43 -7.67 -13.96
N ARG A 73 10.50 -6.74 -14.17
CA ARG A 73 9.47 -6.43 -13.18
C ARG A 73 8.32 -7.43 -13.27
N SER A 74 7.77 -7.85 -12.13
CA SER A 74 6.51 -8.60 -12.08
C SER A 74 5.42 -7.88 -12.87
N PHE A 75 4.59 -8.62 -13.60
CA PHE A 75 3.54 -8.10 -14.48
C PHE A 75 4.00 -7.22 -15.64
N SER A 76 5.30 -7.20 -15.96
CA SER A 76 5.74 -6.72 -17.28
C SER A 76 5.49 -7.79 -18.34
N GLU A 77 5.54 -7.41 -19.63
CA GLU A 77 5.38 -8.36 -20.74
C GLU A 77 6.68 -9.11 -21.01
N SER A 78 6.60 -10.40 -21.27
CA SER A 78 7.71 -11.17 -21.80
C SER A 78 7.97 -10.83 -23.27
N THR A 79 9.23 -10.73 -23.67
CA THR A 79 9.56 -10.53 -25.09
C THR A 79 9.38 -11.83 -25.85
N SER A 80 8.64 -11.80 -26.97
CA SER A 80 8.45 -12.97 -27.85
C SER A 80 9.70 -13.30 -28.69
N LYS A 81 10.62 -12.36 -28.81
CA LYS A 81 11.93 -12.43 -29.47
C LYS A 81 12.82 -11.32 -28.95
N PRO A 82 14.16 -11.43 -29.11
CA PRO A 82 15.08 -10.33 -28.80
C PRO A 82 14.67 -9.05 -29.53
N LEU A 83 14.69 -7.94 -28.81
CA LEU A 83 14.45 -6.61 -29.36
C LEU A 83 15.79 -5.91 -29.55
N HIS A 84 15.99 -5.28 -30.73
CA HIS A 84 17.11 -4.38 -30.98
C HIS A 84 16.55 -2.98 -31.23
N VAL A 85 16.68 -2.08 -30.26
CA VAL A 85 15.96 -0.79 -30.24
C VAL A 85 16.83 0.37 -29.78
N PRO A 86 16.59 1.59 -30.30
CA PRO A 86 17.32 2.77 -29.85
C PRO A 86 16.91 3.14 -28.41
N VAL A 87 17.89 3.64 -27.66
CA VAL A 87 17.72 4.08 -26.26
C VAL A 87 17.43 5.58 -26.22
N ILE A 88 16.49 5.99 -25.40
CA ILE A 88 16.20 7.39 -25.08
C ILE A 88 16.12 7.55 -23.55
N TYR A 89 16.59 8.70 -23.05
CA TYR A 89 16.51 9.01 -21.62
C TYR A 89 15.34 9.94 -21.30
N ASP A 90 14.62 9.59 -20.26
CA ASP A 90 13.63 10.46 -19.63
C ASP A 90 14.28 11.37 -18.60
N HIS A 91 14.43 12.64 -18.92
CA HIS A 91 15.01 13.68 -18.07
C HIS A 91 14.11 14.12 -16.90
N GLY A 92 13.28 13.22 -16.36
CA GLY A 92 12.40 13.50 -15.22
C GLY A 92 10.97 13.89 -15.63
N THR A 93 10.55 13.57 -16.85
CA THR A 93 9.19 13.89 -17.33
C THR A 93 8.11 13.07 -16.60
N ARG A 94 8.46 11.97 -15.97
CA ARG A 94 7.60 11.22 -15.06
C ARG A 94 7.12 12.10 -13.89
N GLU A 95 8.03 12.91 -13.35
CA GLU A 95 7.79 13.84 -12.24
C GLU A 95 7.54 15.27 -12.73
N ALA A 96 7.27 15.41 -14.03
CA ALA A 96 7.20 16.68 -14.73
C ALA A 96 6.32 17.69 -14.02
N VAL A 97 6.81 18.90 -13.89
CA VAL A 97 6.07 20.06 -13.41
C VAL A 97 4.94 20.43 -14.39
N SER A 98 5.09 20.08 -15.65
CA SER A 98 4.19 20.41 -16.76
C SER A 98 3.71 19.17 -17.51
N LEU A 99 2.40 19.00 -17.61
CA LEU A 99 1.77 17.97 -18.45
C LEU A 99 2.08 18.16 -19.94
N VAL A 100 2.40 19.38 -20.36
CA VAL A 100 2.84 19.68 -21.74
C VAL A 100 4.18 19.03 -22.03
N GLU A 101 5.15 19.19 -21.13
CA GLU A 101 6.49 18.58 -21.26
C GLU A 101 6.41 17.07 -21.21
N GLN A 102 5.60 16.51 -20.30
CA GLN A 102 5.40 15.07 -20.22
C GLN A 102 4.84 14.51 -21.53
N LYS A 103 3.80 15.13 -22.09
CA LYS A 103 3.21 14.69 -23.36
C LYS A 103 4.20 14.84 -24.53
N ALA A 104 4.94 15.94 -24.59
CA ALA A 104 5.93 16.17 -25.63
C ALA A 104 7.02 15.09 -25.62
N PHE A 105 7.49 14.66 -24.44
CA PHE A 105 8.42 13.53 -24.33
C PHE A 105 7.78 12.22 -24.78
N LEU A 106 6.57 11.91 -24.30
CA LEU A 106 5.85 10.68 -24.67
C LEU A 106 5.64 10.56 -26.19
N GLU A 107 5.44 11.65 -26.90
CA GLU A 107 5.34 11.66 -28.36
C GLU A 107 6.66 11.27 -29.08
N THR A 108 7.78 11.19 -28.34
CA THR A 108 9.09 10.79 -28.88
C THR A 108 9.46 9.32 -28.64
N VAL A 109 8.75 8.59 -27.78
CA VAL A 109 9.18 7.25 -27.27
C VAL A 109 8.86 6.08 -28.19
N SER A 110 8.02 6.27 -29.22
CA SER A 110 7.57 5.18 -30.10
C SER A 110 8.74 4.35 -30.66
N GLY A 111 8.70 3.02 -30.43
CA GLY A 111 9.72 2.06 -30.87
C GLY A 111 11.08 2.18 -30.16
N LYS A 112 11.17 2.91 -29.05
CA LYS A 112 12.41 3.11 -28.31
C LYS A 112 12.35 2.46 -26.93
N LEU A 113 13.53 2.08 -26.41
CA LEU A 113 13.72 1.72 -25.01
C LEU A 113 13.91 3.00 -24.20
N VAL A 114 12.99 3.24 -23.26
CA VAL A 114 13.08 4.39 -22.37
C VAL A 114 13.94 4.02 -21.16
N LEU A 115 14.93 4.84 -20.84
CA LEU A 115 15.72 4.76 -19.61
C LEU A 115 15.28 5.90 -18.69
N GLY A 116 14.98 5.61 -17.43
CA GLY A 116 14.51 6.66 -16.51
C GLY A 116 14.52 6.22 -15.05
N TYR A 117 14.60 7.19 -14.14
CA TYR A 117 14.62 6.95 -12.71
C TYR A 117 13.25 6.58 -12.14
N GLY A 118 13.26 5.79 -11.07
CA GLY A 118 12.09 5.43 -10.26
C GLY A 118 11.23 4.34 -10.85
N TYR A 119 10.05 4.15 -10.28
CA TYR A 119 9.04 3.20 -10.72
C TYR A 119 7.65 3.84 -10.58
N ASP A 120 6.73 3.54 -11.49
CA ASP A 120 5.37 4.09 -11.52
C ASP A 120 4.53 3.33 -12.56
N GLU A 121 3.48 2.65 -12.13
CA GLU A 121 2.64 1.82 -12.99
C GLU A 121 1.82 2.66 -13.97
N ARG A 122 1.38 3.86 -13.55
CA ARG A 122 0.67 4.79 -14.43
C ARG A 122 1.57 5.29 -15.55
N TYR A 123 2.83 5.60 -15.22
CA TYR A 123 3.80 6.04 -16.23
C TYR A 123 4.16 4.91 -17.19
N ALA A 124 4.30 3.67 -16.70
CA ALA A 124 4.48 2.49 -17.54
C ALA A 124 3.35 2.34 -18.57
N LYS A 125 2.09 2.54 -18.16
CA LYS A 125 0.92 2.53 -19.08
C LYS A 125 0.96 3.68 -20.07
N LEU A 126 1.43 4.86 -19.70
CA LEU A 126 1.60 5.97 -20.64
C LEU A 126 2.69 5.65 -21.68
N LEU A 127 3.84 5.12 -21.27
CA LEU A 127 4.90 4.69 -22.19
C LEU A 127 4.40 3.64 -23.18
N GLU A 128 3.67 2.62 -22.70
CA GLU A 128 3.03 1.61 -23.55
C GLU A 128 2.06 2.25 -24.55
N GLN A 129 1.18 3.13 -24.08
CA GLN A 129 0.18 3.81 -24.90
C GLN A 129 0.79 4.64 -26.04
N TYR A 130 1.96 5.23 -25.78
CA TYR A 130 2.72 5.98 -26.78
C TYR A 130 3.70 5.13 -27.59
N GLY A 131 3.65 3.78 -27.41
CA GLY A 131 4.36 2.82 -28.24
C GLY A 131 5.84 2.64 -27.90
N ALA A 132 6.27 2.91 -26.67
CA ALA A 132 7.61 2.56 -26.22
C ALA A 132 7.86 1.05 -26.39
N ALA A 133 9.07 0.67 -26.77
CA ALA A 133 9.46 -0.74 -26.92
C ALA A 133 9.76 -1.43 -25.58
N GLY A 134 10.03 -0.64 -24.55
CA GLY A 134 10.29 -1.09 -23.19
C GLY A 134 10.70 0.07 -22.29
N TRP A 135 10.76 -0.23 -20.99
CA TRP A 135 11.25 0.71 -19.97
C TRP A 135 12.32 0.06 -19.11
N VAL A 136 13.47 0.71 -18.97
CA VAL A 136 14.51 0.35 -18.00
C VAL A 136 14.46 1.35 -16.85
N GLN A 137 14.06 0.86 -15.69
CA GLN A 137 13.94 1.63 -14.45
C GLN A 137 15.28 1.68 -13.74
N ILE A 138 15.86 2.87 -13.62
CA ILE A 138 17.02 3.12 -12.77
C ILE A 138 16.52 3.32 -11.34
N TRP A 139 17.06 2.56 -10.40
CA TRP A 139 16.74 2.74 -8.99
C TRP A 139 17.20 4.12 -8.49
N THR A 140 16.40 4.76 -7.65
CA THR A 140 16.66 6.16 -7.23
C THR A 140 17.75 6.31 -6.19
N SER A 141 18.07 5.25 -5.47
CA SER A 141 19.07 5.24 -4.40
C SER A 141 20.37 4.58 -4.82
N GLY A 142 21.46 4.89 -4.10
CA GLY A 142 22.83 4.54 -4.50
C GLY A 142 23.26 3.09 -4.29
N GLU A 143 22.35 2.21 -3.91
CA GLU A 143 22.61 0.78 -3.75
C GLU A 143 23.08 0.14 -5.05
N THR A 144 23.99 -0.81 -4.92
CA THR A 144 24.49 -1.60 -6.06
C THR A 144 23.59 -2.78 -6.41
N GLN A 145 22.71 -3.16 -5.49
CA GLN A 145 21.76 -4.25 -5.67
C GLN A 145 20.58 -3.81 -6.54
N ILE A 146 19.98 -4.77 -7.25
CA ILE A 146 18.78 -4.52 -8.03
C ILE A 146 17.59 -4.65 -7.09
N HIS A 147 16.78 -3.61 -7.07
CA HIS A 147 15.53 -3.57 -6.32
C HIS A 147 14.42 -4.30 -7.08
N GLU A 148 13.74 -5.24 -6.43
CA GLU A 148 12.56 -5.91 -6.99
C GLU A 148 11.29 -5.11 -6.74
N ASP A 149 10.34 -5.22 -7.66
CA ASP A 149 9.00 -4.66 -7.54
C ASP A 149 8.09 -5.17 -8.67
N THR A 150 6.84 -4.74 -8.64
CA THR A 150 5.82 -5.04 -9.64
C THR A 150 5.40 -3.78 -10.41
N VAL A 151 4.96 -3.95 -11.66
CA VAL A 151 4.42 -2.87 -12.49
C VAL A 151 2.97 -3.12 -12.90
N SER A 152 2.22 -3.92 -12.13
CA SER A 152 0.81 -4.15 -12.40
C SER A 152 0.00 -2.87 -12.23
N PRO A 153 -0.71 -2.40 -13.27
CA PRO A 153 -1.67 -1.31 -13.13
C PRO A 153 -2.98 -1.75 -12.45
N VAL A 154 -3.17 -3.07 -12.26
CA VAL A 154 -4.34 -3.68 -11.64
C VAL A 154 -3.99 -4.05 -10.20
N TRP A 155 -4.89 -3.78 -9.27
CA TRP A 155 -4.77 -4.14 -7.86
C TRP A 155 -5.34 -5.54 -7.63
N GLY A 156 -4.47 -6.48 -7.28
CA GLY A 156 -4.85 -7.88 -7.09
C GLY A 156 -5.09 -8.64 -8.40
N THR A 157 -5.89 -9.72 -8.30
CA THR A 157 -6.29 -10.49 -9.47
C THR A 157 -7.20 -9.67 -10.38
N PRO A 158 -6.88 -9.54 -11.67
CA PRO A 158 -7.73 -8.78 -12.59
C PRO A 158 -9.08 -9.44 -12.81
N ASP A 159 -10.13 -8.64 -12.89
CA ASP A 159 -11.43 -9.04 -13.40
C ASP A 159 -11.49 -9.02 -14.94
N MET A 160 -12.66 -9.30 -15.51
CA MET A 160 -12.86 -9.37 -16.95
C MET A 160 -12.47 -8.07 -17.67
N ASP A 161 -12.76 -6.91 -17.10
CA ASP A 161 -12.51 -5.62 -17.73
C ASP A 161 -11.10 -5.11 -17.42
N SER A 162 -10.65 -5.21 -16.17
CA SER A 162 -9.31 -4.79 -15.76
C SER A 162 -8.20 -5.68 -16.33
N SER A 163 -8.52 -6.94 -16.74
CA SER A 163 -7.58 -7.81 -17.46
C SER A 163 -7.08 -7.19 -18.78
N LEU A 164 -7.89 -6.35 -19.41
CA LEU A 164 -7.51 -5.61 -20.62
C LEU A 164 -6.53 -4.46 -20.32
N PHE A 165 -6.40 -4.11 -19.06
CA PHE A 165 -5.54 -3.02 -18.60
C PHE A 165 -4.13 -3.48 -18.22
N GLN A 166 -3.85 -4.78 -18.23
CA GLN A 166 -2.53 -5.33 -17.99
C GLN A 166 -1.47 -4.70 -18.91
N LEU A 167 -0.26 -4.53 -18.40
CA LEU A 167 0.85 -3.95 -19.15
C LEU A 167 1.31 -4.91 -20.27
N LYS A 168 1.47 -4.39 -21.49
CA LYS A 168 1.91 -5.12 -22.69
C LYS A 168 3.30 -4.67 -23.17
N MET A 169 4.16 -4.31 -22.24
CA MET A 169 5.50 -3.78 -22.51
C MET A 169 6.50 -4.40 -21.52
N PRO A 170 7.71 -4.82 -21.95
CA PRO A 170 8.76 -5.26 -21.05
C PRO A 170 9.26 -4.10 -20.19
N VAL A 171 9.46 -4.36 -18.91
CA VAL A 171 10.02 -3.42 -17.93
C VAL A 171 11.12 -4.12 -17.17
N LEU A 172 12.32 -3.54 -17.17
CA LEU A 172 13.47 -4.03 -16.43
C LEU A 172 13.88 -3.05 -15.34
N ALA A 173 14.50 -3.57 -14.29
CA ALA A 173 15.15 -2.80 -13.25
C ALA A 173 16.66 -2.92 -13.34
N ILE A 174 17.37 -1.83 -13.07
CA ILE A 174 18.81 -1.77 -12.89
C ILE A 174 19.17 -0.91 -11.69
N SER A 175 20.35 -1.12 -11.11
CA SER A 175 20.84 -0.29 -10.01
C SER A 175 21.24 1.12 -10.49
N LYS A 176 21.22 2.09 -9.59
CA LYS A 176 21.60 3.48 -9.89
C LYS A 176 23.00 3.62 -10.47
N PRO A 177 24.06 3.02 -9.88
CA PRO A 177 25.41 3.15 -10.44
C PRO A 177 25.54 2.61 -11.85
N VAL A 178 24.77 1.56 -12.20
CA VAL A 178 24.74 1.02 -13.56
C VAL A 178 24.01 1.97 -14.49
N GLY A 179 22.87 2.51 -14.06
CA GLY A 179 22.11 3.49 -14.83
C GLY A 179 22.91 4.75 -15.15
N GLU A 180 23.61 5.31 -14.16
CA GLU A 180 24.45 6.52 -14.35
C GLU A 180 25.54 6.31 -15.42
N ARG A 181 26.22 5.15 -15.42
CA ARG A 181 27.20 4.83 -16.47
C ARG A 181 26.56 4.74 -17.87
N ILE A 182 25.34 4.21 -17.95
CA ILE A 182 24.63 4.14 -19.25
C ILE A 182 24.23 5.55 -19.70
N LEU A 183 23.82 6.44 -18.78
CA LEU A 183 23.48 7.82 -19.11
C LEU A 183 24.71 8.59 -19.64
N GLU A 184 25.87 8.46 -18.98
CA GLU A 184 27.12 9.05 -19.48
C GLU A 184 27.45 8.57 -20.93
N LYS A 185 27.28 7.27 -21.18
CA LYS A 185 27.49 6.69 -22.52
C LYS A 185 26.47 7.24 -23.52
N LEU A 186 25.20 7.36 -23.15
CA LEU A 186 24.15 7.92 -24.00
C LEU A 186 24.44 9.37 -24.37
N GLU A 187 24.88 10.19 -23.42
CA GLU A 187 25.29 11.59 -23.68
C GLU A 187 26.44 11.66 -24.65
N GLN A 188 27.46 10.80 -24.52
CA GLN A 188 28.59 10.75 -25.45
C GLN A 188 28.13 10.39 -26.87
N TYR A 189 27.25 9.39 -27.02
CA TYR A 189 26.70 9.02 -28.33
C TYR A 189 25.92 10.16 -28.96
N GLN A 190 25.16 10.92 -28.19
CA GLN A 190 24.41 12.09 -28.66
C GLN A 190 25.35 13.22 -29.13
N GLN A 191 26.44 13.48 -28.39
CA GLN A 191 27.45 14.48 -28.78
C GLN A 191 28.14 14.09 -30.07
N ASP A 192 28.38 12.79 -30.30
CA ASP A 192 28.97 12.25 -31.54
C ASP A 192 27.96 12.18 -32.71
N GLY A 193 26.69 12.54 -32.50
CA GLY A 193 25.61 12.40 -33.49
C GLY A 193 25.24 10.95 -33.79
N LYS A 194 25.53 10.03 -32.89
CA LYS A 194 25.24 8.60 -33.00
C LYS A 194 23.98 8.21 -32.17
N ILE A 195 23.42 7.07 -32.51
CA ILE A 195 22.30 6.48 -31.78
C ILE A 195 22.83 5.29 -30.95
N LEU A 196 22.55 5.30 -29.65
CA LEU A 196 22.80 4.17 -28.77
C LEU A 196 21.68 3.14 -28.91
N TYR A 197 22.02 1.87 -29.12
CA TYR A 197 21.06 0.76 -29.20
C TYR A 197 21.21 -0.17 -28.02
N ALA A 198 20.11 -0.83 -27.68
CA ALA A 198 20.06 -1.89 -26.71
C ALA A 198 19.48 -3.16 -27.34
N ASP A 199 20.05 -4.31 -26.97
CA ASP A 199 19.45 -5.63 -27.17
C ASP A 199 18.77 -6.04 -25.87
N LEU A 200 17.47 -6.39 -25.94
CA LEU A 200 16.62 -6.65 -24.79
C LEU A 200 15.87 -7.96 -24.94
N GLU A 201 15.97 -8.82 -23.93
CA GLU A 201 15.05 -9.94 -23.67
C GLU A 201 14.54 -9.86 -22.24
N SER A 202 13.27 -10.19 -22.04
CA SER A 202 12.61 -10.24 -20.73
C SER A 202 11.70 -11.46 -20.66
N GLN A 203 11.72 -12.16 -19.55
CA GLN A 203 10.83 -13.29 -19.29
C GLN A 203 10.27 -13.23 -17.88
N VAL A 204 8.96 -13.27 -17.79
CA VAL A 204 8.19 -13.42 -16.56
C VAL A 204 7.25 -14.64 -16.69
N ASP A 205 6.99 -15.34 -15.60
CA ASP A 205 6.00 -16.41 -15.51
C ASP A 205 4.71 -15.83 -14.92
N THR A 206 3.85 -15.32 -15.79
CA THR A 206 2.56 -14.73 -15.41
C THR A 206 1.44 -15.70 -15.70
N GLY A 207 0.65 -16.04 -14.67
CA GLY A 207 -0.45 -16.99 -14.83
C GLY A 207 -1.17 -17.31 -13.53
N VAL A 208 -2.09 -18.26 -13.63
CA VAL A 208 -2.87 -18.74 -12.49
C VAL A 208 -2.08 -19.79 -11.72
N LYS A 209 -1.95 -19.60 -10.41
CA LYS A 209 -1.35 -20.55 -9.46
C LYS A 209 -2.27 -20.73 -8.26
N GLN A 210 -2.29 -21.93 -7.67
CA GLN A 210 -3.02 -22.19 -6.42
C GLN A 210 -2.18 -21.70 -5.25
N VAL A 211 -2.82 -20.99 -4.31
CA VAL A 211 -2.20 -20.39 -3.13
C VAL A 211 -2.98 -20.74 -1.87
N GLU A 212 -2.35 -20.54 -0.71
CA GLU A 212 -2.95 -20.78 0.59
C GLU A 212 -2.82 -19.52 1.47
N LEU A 213 -3.90 -19.13 2.12
CA LEU A 213 -4.00 -17.99 3.04
C LEU A 213 -4.21 -18.52 4.48
N PRO A 214 -3.20 -18.42 5.36
CA PRO A 214 -3.36 -18.71 6.78
C PRO A 214 -4.19 -17.65 7.50
N ILE A 215 -5.10 -18.10 8.36
CA ILE A 215 -5.95 -17.26 9.21
C ILE A 215 -5.95 -17.82 10.62
N ALA A 216 -5.83 -16.95 11.62
CA ALA A 216 -6.00 -17.27 13.03
C ALA A 216 -7.12 -16.43 13.64
N GLU A 217 -7.83 -17.00 14.63
CA GLU A 217 -8.96 -16.36 15.30
C GLU A 217 -8.85 -16.52 16.83
N ILE A 218 -8.98 -15.40 17.52
CA ILE A 218 -9.06 -15.33 18.98
C ILE A 218 -10.41 -14.72 19.33
N PRO A 219 -11.34 -15.49 19.94
CA PRO A 219 -12.67 -14.98 20.24
C PRO A 219 -12.65 -13.93 21.36
N GLY A 220 -13.41 -12.88 21.18
CA GLY A 220 -13.80 -11.91 22.20
C GLY A 220 -15.26 -12.12 22.64
N LYS A 221 -15.85 -11.09 23.27
CA LYS A 221 -17.25 -11.11 23.72
C LYS A 221 -18.24 -10.77 22.60
N SER A 222 -17.80 -10.07 21.57
CA SER A 222 -18.59 -9.67 20.41
C SER A 222 -18.23 -10.50 19.18
N GLU A 223 -19.18 -10.64 18.25
CA GLU A 223 -18.93 -11.15 16.90
C GLU A 223 -18.12 -10.16 16.05
N ASP A 224 -18.16 -8.87 16.40
CA ASP A 224 -17.32 -7.86 15.75
C ASP A 224 -15.83 -8.12 16.05
N PHE A 225 -14.98 -7.83 15.08
CA PHE A 225 -13.57 -8.16 15.19
C PHE A 225 -12.65 -7.06 14.64
N VAL A 226 -11.42 -7.06 15.14
CA VAL A 226 -10.27 -6.35 14.58
C VAL A 226 -9.50 -7.31 13.70
N LEU A 227 -9.20 -6.90 12.47
CA LEU A 227 -8.34 -7.64 11.54
C LEU A 227 -6.91 -7.12 11.64
N ILE A 228 -5.97 -7.97 12.05
CA ILE A 228 -4.54 -7.74 11.83
C ILE A 228 -4.12 -8.44 10.56
N SER A 229 -3.23 -7.85 9.80
CA SER A 229 -2.65 -8.52 8.65
C SER A 229 -1.16 -8.25 8.48
N CYS A 230 -0.48 -9.18 7.85
CA CYS A 230 0.85 -9.07 7.29
C CYS A 230 0.92 -9.94 6.05
N HIS A 231 2.00 -9.89 5.27
CA HIS A 231 2.17 -10.78 4.14
C HIS A 231 3.34 -11.74 4.37
N TYR A 232 3.14 -13.01 4.04
CA TYR A 232 4.18 -14.02 4.26
C TYR A 232 5.11 -14.22 3.06
N ASP A 233 4.70 -13.80 1.86
CA ASP A 233 5.55 -13.86 0.68
C ASP A 233 6.58 -12.71 0.68
N THR A 234 7.74 -12.96 0.11
CA THR A 234 8.83 -11.99 0.13
C THR A 234 9.59 -11.99 -1.18
N TRP A 235 10.16 -10.84 -1.53
CA TRP A 235 11.28 -10.80 -2.45
C TRP A 235 12.51 -11.39 -1.75
N TYR A 236 13.12 -12.42 -2.32
CA TYR A 236 14.26 -13.14 -1.72
C TYR A 236 13.96 -13.65 -0.29
N ARG A 237 14.87 -13.43 0.65
CA ARG A 237 14.70 -13.83 2.07
C ARG A 237 13.67 -12.98 2.79
N GLY A 238 13.64 -11.69 2.48
CA GLY A 238 12.70 -10.73 3.04
C GLY A 238 12.67 -10.75 4.57
N ALA A 239 13.83 -10.58 5.20
CA ALA A 239 13.94 -10.77 6.63
C ALA A 239 13.13 -9.73 7.41
N PHE A 240 13.28 -8.46 7.06
CA PHE A 240 12.45 -7.41 7.64
C PHE A 240 11.19 -7.11 6.81
N ASP A 241 11.18 -7.47 5.52
CA ASP A 241 10.05 -7.35 4.61
C ASP A 241 9.61 -8.73 4.05
N ASN A 242 8.78 -9.53 4.75
CA ASN A 242 8.03 -9.13 5.94
C ASN A 242 8.06 -10.24 7.04
N CYS A 243 9.14 -11.07 7.10
CA CYS A 243 9.24 -12.15 8.08
C CYS A 243 9.11 -11.64 9.53
N THR A 244 9.58 -10.41 9.81
CA THR A 244 9.47 -9.82 11.15
C THR A 244 8.02 -9.60 11.55
N ALA A 245 7.17 -9.13 10.65
CA ALA A 245 5.74 -8.99 10.90
C ALA A 245 5.04 -10.35 11.04
N ASP A 246 5.45 -11.36 10.24
CA ASP A 246 4.94 -12.74 10.38
C ASP A 246 5.21 -13.31 11.76
N ALA A 247 6.45 -13.16 12.24
CA ALA A 247 6.84 -13.64 13.56
C ALA A 247 6.15 -12.86 14.69
N LEU A 248 6.03 -11.54 14.54
CA LEU A 248 5.34 -10.70 15.53
C LEU A 248 3.83 -11.04 15.57
N ALA A 249 3.19 -11.31 14.44
CA ALA A 249 1.78 -11.71 14.40
C ALA A 249 1.52 -13.04 15.15
N LEU A 250 2.47 -13.99 15.12
CA LEU A 250 2.40 -15.21 15.95
C LEU A 250 2.46 -14.88 17.46
N GLU A 251 3.35 -13.97 17.86
CA GLU A 251 3.47 -13.57 19.27
C GLU A 251 2.25 -12.76 19.73
N LEU A 252 1.68 -11.91 18.86
CA LEU A 252 0.42 -11.22 19.13
C LEU A 252 -0.75 -12.19 19.29
N ALA A 253 -0.83 -13.21 18.45
CA ALA A 253 -1.84 -14.28 18.59
C ALA A 253 -1.75 -14.97 19.95
N ARG A 254 -0.53 -15.33 20.39
CA ARG A 254 -0.27 -15.90 21.72
C ARG A 254 -0.67 -14.94 22.84
N TYR A 255 -0.25 -13.69 22.75
CA TYR A 255 -0.50 -12.66 23.74
C TYR A 255 -1.99 -12.45 23.99
N PHE A 256 -2.77 -12.29 22.93
CA PHE A 256 -4.22 -12.04 23.02
C PHE A 256 -5.00 -13.31 23.33
N LYS A 257 -4.56 -14.49 22.92
CA LYS A 257 -5.17 -15.75 23.34
C LYS A 257 -5.15 -15.90 24.87
N ASP A 258 -4.03 -15.58 25.52
CA ASP A 258 -3.90 -15.68 26.98
C ASP A 258 -4.75 -14.65 27.73
N ARG A 259 -5.35 -13.68 27.02
CA ARG A 259 -6.19 -12.57 27.52
C ARG A 259 -7.58 -12.50 26.85
N SER A 260 -7.98 -13.59 26.21
CA SER A 260 -9.24 -13.61 25.43
C SER A 260 -10.47 -13.25 26.24
N ASP A 261 -10.49 -13.53 27.56
CA ASP A 261 -11.55 -13.14 28.49
C ASP A 261 -11.67 -11.61 28.70
N GLN A 262 -10.61 -10.85 28.39
CA GLN A 262 -10.59 -9.39 28.49
C GLN A 262 -11.05 -8.71 27.19
N LEU A 263 -11.05 -9.42 26.06
CA LEU A 263 -11.37 -8.86 24.76
C LEU A 263 -12.88 -8.57 24.64
N GLN A 264 -13.21 -7.34 24.28
CA GLN A 264 -14.57 -6.93 23.90
C GLN A 264 -14.88 -7.40 22.47
N TYR A 265 -13.95 -7.20 21.55
CA TYR A 265 -14.03 -7.60 20.16
C TYR A 265 -13.11 -8.78 19.88
N SER A 266 -13.48 -9.62 18.92
CA SER A 266 -12.64 -10.74 18.48
C SER A 266 -11.41 -10.23 17.72
N LEU A 267 -10.32 -11.00 17.71
CA LEU A 267 -9.14 -10.71 16.92
C LEU A 267 -9.01 -11.74 15.82
N ARG A 268 -8.89 -11.29 14.58
CA ARG A 268 -8.55 -12.10 13.42
C ARG A 268 -7.20 -11.69 12.87
N ILE A 269 -6.36 -12.65 12.52
CA ILE A 269 -5.02 -12.42 11.97
C ILE A 269 -4.93 -13.16 10.64
N ALA A 270 -4.52 -12.45 9.59
CA ALA A 270 -4.36 -13.01 8.25
C ALA A 270 -2.93 -12.77 7.73
N TRP A 271 -2.34 -13.81 7.13
CA TRP A 271 -1.03 -13.74 6.46
C TRP A 271 -1.24 -13.82 4.96
N TRP A 272 -1.14 -12.67 4.28
CA TRP A 272 -1.48 -12.58 2.85
C TRP A 272 -0.47 -13.29 1.96
N PRO A 273 -0.92 -14.11 0.99
CA PRO A 273 -0.15 -14.46 -0.20
C PRO A 273 -0.18 -13.33 -1.23
N GLY A 274 0.82 -13.27 -2.11
CA GLY A 274 0.79 -12.43 -3.30
C GLY A 274 0.72 -10.93 -3.05
N HIS A 275 1.28 -10.48 -1.95
CA HIS A 275 1.55 -9.05 -1.74
C HIS A 275 2.55 -8.56 -2.77
N SER A 276 3.70 -9.26 -2.90
CA SER A 276 4.79 -8.90 -3.78
C SER A 276 4.48 -9.14 -5.26
N ASN A 277 4.37 -10.40 -5.66
CA ASN A 277 4.23 -10.81 -7.06
C ASN A 277 2.79 -10.99 -7.55
N GLY A 278 1.80 -10.66 -6.71
CA GLY A 278 0.37 -10.67 -7.01
C GLY A 278 -0.29 -9.30 -6.91
N ARG A 279 0.49 -8.26 -6.59
CA ARG A 279 0.01 -6.88 -6.35
C ARG A 279 -1.15 -6.84 -5.37
N TYR A 280 -0.93 -7.32 -4.13
CA TYR A 280 -1.89 -7.37 -3.02
C TYR A 280 -3.07 -8.34 -3.27
N MET A 281 -2.82 -9.39 -4.02
CA MET A 281 -3.87 -10.33 -4.44
C MET A 281 -4.53 -11.04 -3.24
N GLY A 282 -3.78 -11.38 -2.19
CA GLY A 282 -4.32 -12.07 -1.01
C GLY A 282 -5.36 -11.24 -0.27
N SER A 283 -5.04 -9.98 0.06
CA SER A 283 -5.98 -9.07 0.72
C SER A 283 -7.17 -8.71 -0.16
N THR A 284 -6.97 -8.61 -1.49
CA THR A 284 -8.05 -8.38 -2.45
C THR A 284 -9.01 -9.56 -2.48
N TRP A 285 -8.48 -10.78 -2.65
CA TRP A 285 -9.29 -11.98 -2.66
C TRP A 285 -10.11 -12.13 -1.37
N TYR A 286 -9.47 -11.88 -0.23
CA TYR A 286 -10.14 -11.95 1.07
C TYR A 286 -11.24 -10.89 1.20
N CYS A 287 -11.00 -9.66 0.75
CA CYS A 287 -12.02 -8.62 0.72
C CYS A 287 -13.24 -9.03 -0.12
N ASP A 288 -13.00 -9.59 -1.31
CA ASP A 288 -14.07 -9.97 -2.23
C ASP A 288 -14.91 -11.15 -1.72
N HIS A 289 -14.28 -12.15 -1.09
CA HIS A 289 -14.95 -13.37 -0.65
C HIS A 289 -15.58 -13.27 0.75
N HIS A 290 -15.10 -12.34 1.58
CA HIS A 290 -15.63 -12.07 2.93
C HIS A 290 -16.33 -10.71 3.03
N PHE A 291 -16.78 -10.14 1.89
CA PHE A 291 -17.30 -8.77 1.80
C PHE A 291 -18.40 -8.48 2.82
N ASP A 292 -19.40 -9.34 2.91
CA ASP A 292 -20.55 -9.15 3.79
C ASP A 292 -20.15 -9.20 5.28
N GLU A 293 -19.32 -10.15 5.66
CA GLU A 293 -18.80 -10.30 7.01
C GLU A 293 -17.93 -9.10 7.41
N LEU A 294 -17.01 -8.67 6.52
CA LEU A 294 -16.16 -7.51 6.76
C LEU A 294 -16.97 -6.22 6.90
N TYR A 295 -17.96 -6.02 6.04
CA TYR A 295 -18.84 -4.86 6.10
C TYR A 295 -19.61 -4.78 7.40
N HIS A 296 -20.14 -5.91 7.89
CA HIS A 296 -20.98 -5.94 9.10
C HIS A 296 -20.18 -6.04 10.40
N HIS A 297 -19.03 -6.72 10.41
CA HIS A 297 -18.36 -7.11 11.64
C HIS A 297 -16.91 -6.62 11.79
N CYS A 298 -16.21 -6.25 10.73
CA CYS A 298 -14.85 -5.73 10.87
C CYS A 298 -14.86 -4.27 11.31
N ILE A 299 -14.31 -3.97 12.50
CA ILE A 299 -14.27 -2.61 13.03
C ILE A 299 -12.95 -1.90 12.77
N ALA A 300 -11.84 -2.64 12.59
CA ALA A 300 -10.55 -2.06 12.32
C ALA A 300 -9.67 -3.01 11.50
N HIS A 301 -8.84 -2.48 10.65
CA HIS A 301 -7.75 -3.17 9.97
C HIS A 301 -6.40 -2.57 10.41
N VAL A 302 -5.53 -3.40 10.98
CA VAL A 302 -4.17 -3.02 11.37
C VAL A 302 -3.20 -3.81 10.51
N ASN A 303 -2.50 -3.14 9.60
CA ASN A 303 -1.53 -3.78 8.71
C ASN A 303 -0.12 -3.69 9.30
N LEU A 304 0.54 -4.83 9.43
CA LEU A 304 1.90 -4.96 9.92
C LEU A 304 2.85 -5.17 8.76
N ASP A 305 3.72 -4.20 8.54
CA ASP A 305 4.64 -4.22 7.42
C ASP A 305 5.90 -3.40 7.73
N LEU A 306 7.08 -3.96 7.40
CA LEU A 306 8.38 -3.31 7.54
C LEU A 306 8.75 -2.99 9.00
N LEU A 307 8.68 -3.99 9.90
CA LEU A 307 8.97 -3.84 11.33
C LEU A 307 10.39 -4.33 11.68
N GLY A 308 10.99 -3.78 12.74
CA GLY A 308 12.24 -4.25 13.33
C GLY A 308 13.46 -4.21 12.41
N SER A 309 13.58 -3.22 11.54
CA SER A 309 14.74 -3.06 10.66
C SER A 309 15.85 -2.27 11.31
N LYS A 310 17.10 -2.74 11.22
CA LYS A 310 18.27 -1.95 11.60
C LYS A 310 18.28 -0.62 10.86
N GLY A 311 18.56 0.47 11.60
CA GLY A 311 18.60 1.82 11.03
C GLY A 311 17.24 2.46 10.73
N ALA A 312 16.13 1.76 10.93
CA ALA A 312 14.77 2.29 10.89
C ALA A 312 14.18 2.31 12.31
N ASP A 313 14.77 3.10 13.20
CA ASP A 313 14.52 3.08 14.65
C ASP A 313 14.32 4.47 15.27
N HIS A 314 14.13 5.50 14.43
CA HIS A 314 14.14 6.89 14.87
C HIS A 314 12.77 7.52 15.00
N THR A 315 11.96 7.41 13.95
CA THR A 315 10.66 8.08 13.87
C THR A 315 9.55 7.03 13.80
N LEU A 316 8.64 7.05 14.78
CA LEU A 316 7.44 6.23 14.71
C LEU A 316 6.44 6.89 13.74
N ALA A 317 6.28 6.30 12.59
CA ALA A 317 5.30 6.74 11.60
C ALA A 317 4.01 5.92 11.74
N ILE A 318 2.89 6.58 12.04
CA ILE A 318 1.57 5.97 12.01
C ILE A 318 0.80 6.55 10.83
N ARG A 319 0.40 5.67 9.90
CA ARG A 319 -0.48 6.02 8.80
C ARG A 319 -1.87 5.49 9.11
N THR A 320 -2.87 6.35 9.06
CA THR A 320 -4.22 6.02 9.53
C THR A 320 -5.31 6.63 8.66
N ALA A 321 -6.55 6.09 8.74
CA ALA A 321 -7.75 6.71 8.20
C ALA A 321 -8.15 7.99 8.98
N GLY A 322 -7.90 8.01 10.30
CA GLY A 322 -7.86 9.22 11.12
C GLY A 322 -9.07 9.53 11.96
N LEU A 323 -10.11 8.70 11.96
CA LEU A 323 -11.33 8.96 12.76
C LEU A 323 -11.06 8.86 14.28
N GLU A 324 -10.13 7.99 14.70
CA GLU A 324 -9.73 7.79 16.09
C GLU A 324 -9.10 9.03 16.73
N GLY A 325 -8.56 9.91 15.90
CA GLY A 325 -7.93 11.16 16.30
C GLY A 325 -6.48 11.03 16.75
N ASP A 326 -5.72 12.07 16.48
CA ASP A 326 -4.28 12.13 16.80
C ASP A 326 -4.04 12.02 18.31
N LYS A 327 -4.94 12.54 19.15
CA LYS A 327 -4.83 12.50 20.61
C LYS A 327 -4.91 11.06 21.14
N TRP A 328 -5.87 10.27 20.65
CA TRP A 328 -6.00 8.86 21.05
C TRP A 328 -4.72 8.08 20.69
N LEU A 329 -4.19 8.26 19.47
CA LEU A 329 -2.93 7.65 19.05
C LEU A 329 -1.77 8.05 19.97
N GLN A 330 -1.64 9.34 20.30
CA GLN A 330 -0.61 9.84 21.21
C GLN A 330 -0.71 9.19 22.60
N GLU A 331 -1.93 9.03 23.13
CA GLU A 331 -2.16 8.40 24.44
C GLU A 331 -1.75 6.92 24.41
N GLN A 332 -2.10 6.16 23.34
CA GLN A 332 -1.69 4.77 23.20
C GLN A 332 -0.17 4.63 23.12
N ILE A 333 0.50 5.50 22.36
CA ILE A 333 1.95 5.44 22.18
C ILE A 333 2.69 5.88 23.45
N ALA A 334 2.25 6.98 24.11
CA ALA A 334 2.90 7.47 25.33
C ALA A 334 2.84 6.46 26.49
N ALA A 335 1.91 5.51 26.46
CA ALA A 335 1.81 4.44 27.44
C ALA A 335 3.01 3.43 27.35
N VAL A 336 3.63 3.29 26.18
CA VAL A 336 4.69 2.31 25.92
C VAL A 336 6.01 2.96 25.49
N ASP A 337 5.97 4.09 24.78
CA ASP A 337 7.14 4.87 24.37
C ASP A 337 6.84 6.36 24.47
N SER A 338 7.04 6.95 25.65
CA SER A 338 6.80 8.37 25.93
C SER A 338 7.76 9.31 25.20
N GLU A 339 8.88 8.81 24.69
CA GLU A 339 9.93 9.58 24.00
C GLU A 339 9.89 9.38 22.48
N ALA A 340 8.89 8.64 21.96
CA ALA A 340 8.76 8.39 20.53
C ALA A 340 8.69 9.68 19.72
N ASP A 341 9.50 9.79 18.68
CA ASP A 341 9.38 10.82 17.65
C ASP A 341 8.20 10.46 16.72
N LEU A 342 6.98 10.80 17.15
CA LEU A 342 5.74 10.36 16.52
C LEU A 342 5.33 11.26 15.36
N VAL A 343 5.13 10.66 14.18
CA VAL A 343 4.58 11.31 12.98
C VAL A 343 3.30 10.63 12.54
N ILE A 344 2.17 11.32 12.66
CA ILE A 344 0.86 10.83 12.24
C ILE A 344 0.53 11.39 10.85
N GLY A 345 0.15 10.49 9.93
CA GLY A 345 -0.23 10.84 8.56
C GLY A 345 -1.41 10.03 8.05
N ARG A 346 -1.88 10.34 6.86
CA ARG A 346 -2.96 9.59 6.20
C ARG A 346 -2.38 8.54 5.28
N ILE A 347 -3.07 7.42 5.16
CA ILE A 347 -2.68 6.28 4.32
C ILE A 347 -2.66 6.72 2.85
N GLY A 348 -1.62 6.33 2.14
CA GLY A 348 -1.56 6.39 0.68
C GLY A 348 -2.00 5.07 0.04
N ARG A 349 -2.05 5.02 -1.28
CA ARG A 349 -2.33 3.77 -2.01
C ARG A 349 -1.09 2.86 -1.97
N GLY A 350 -1.18 1.74 -1.27
CA GLY A 350 -0.10 0.75 -1.09
C GLY A 350 -0.42 -0.23 0.04
N ALA A 351 0.43 -1.21 0.28
CA ALA A 351 0.43 -2.10 1.45
C ALA A 351 -0.95 -2.66 1.85
N ASP A 352 -1.50 -3.56 1.06
CA ASP A 352 -2.76 -4.30 1.34
C ASP A 352 -3.99 -3.42 1.65
N GLN A 353 -4.07 -2.23 1.04
CA GLN A 353 -5.18 -1.29 1.18
C GLN A 353 -6.39 -1.70 0.32
N SER A 354 -6.89 -2.93 0.51
CA SER A 354 -7.97 -3.54 -0.29
C SER A 354 -9.37 -3.35 0.29
N PHE A 355 -9.50 -2.78 1.51
CA PHE A 355 -10.73 -2.84 2.31
C PHE A 355 -11.58 -1.57 2.32
N TRP A 356 -11.30 -0.60 1.47
CA TRP A 356 -12.06 0.66 1.45
C TRP A 356 -13.53 0.48 1.04
N GLY A 357 -13.79 -0.49 0.15
CA GLY A 357 -15.15 -0.80 -0.33
C GLY A 357 -16.08 -1.35 0.75
N VAL A 358 -15.54 -2.14 1.68
CA VAL A 358 -16.29 -2.72 2.81
C VAL A 358 -16.44 -1.75 3.99
N GLU A 359 -16.02 -0.50 3.84
CA GLU A 359 -16.27 0.59 4.79
C GLU A 359 -15.80 0.29 6.23
N ILE A 360 -14.63 -0.37 6.40
CA ILE A 360 -14.02 -0.53 7.72
C ILE A 360 -13.66 0.86 8.27
N PRO A 361 -14.12 1.24 9.49
CA PRO A 361 -13.95 2.61 9.98
C PRO A 361 -12.53 3.00 10.36
N TYR A 362 -11.70 2.03 10.79
CA TYR A 362 -10.34 2.30 11.23
C TYR A 362 -9.33 1.50 10.41
N HIS A 363 -8.30 2.18 9.92
CA HIS A 363 -7.14 1.58 9.28
C HIS A 363 -5.88 2.17 9.89
N ILE A 364 -4.97 1.32 10.38
CA ILE A 364 -3.75 1.77 11.06
C ILE A 364 -2.55 0.97 10.55
N ASN A 365 -1.50 1.66 10.14
CA ASN A 365 -0.21 1.08 9.72
C ASN A 365 0.89 1.74 10.56
N PRO A 366 1.34 1.14 11.66
CA PRO A 366 2.44 1.64 12.47
C PRO A 366 3.77 1.05 12.01
N ARG A 367 4.82 1.85 11.96
CA ARG A 367 6.20 1.38 11.78
C ARG A 367 7.22 2.44 12.18
N TYR A 368 8.42 2.02 12.54
CA TYR A 368 9.54 2.94 12.69
C TYR A 368 10.24 3.16 11.34
N GLU A 369 10.74 4.37 11.13
CA GLU A 369 11.45 4.80 9.93
C GLU A 369 12.78 5.47 10.32
N ALA A 370 13.76 5.41 9.41
CA ALA A 370 14.98 6.20 9.53
C ALA A 370 14.66 7.69 9.36
N ARG A 371 15.22 8.56 10.19
CA ARG A 371 15.19 10.01 9.95
C ARG A 371 15.86 10.33 8.62
N LYS A 372 15.44 11.43 7.99
CA LYS A 372 15.91 11.82 6.67
C LYS A 372 17.44 11.83 6.56
N GLU A 373 18.13 12.36 7.57
CA GLU A 373 19.59 12.43 7.64
C GLU A 373 20.29 11.09 7.95
N CYS A 374 19.55 10.10 8.44
CA CYS A 374 20.04 8.75 8.76
C CYS A 374 19.69 7.74 7.66
N ARG A 375 18.91 8.13 6.65
CA ARG A 375 18.51 7.22 5.57
C ARG A 375 19.71 6.74 4.78
N THR A 376 19.75 5.44 4.52
CA THR A 376 20.72 4.81 3.62
C THR A 376 20.13 4.60 2.23
N SER A 377 18.84 4.90 2.04
CA SER A 377 18.13 4.86 0.78
C SER A 377 17.24 6.09 0.61
N ASP A 378 17.25 6.69 -0.58
CA ASP A 378 16.32 7.74 -1.00
C ASP A 378 15.01 7.18 -1.57
N ALA A 379 14.92 5.86 -1.69
CA ALA A 379 13.76 5.16 -2.19
C ALA A 379 12.55 5.28 -1.24
N PRO A 380 11.33 5.11 -1.73
CA PRO A 380 10.16 4.93 -0.89
C PRO A 380 10.35 3.78 0.10
N GLY A 381 9.66 3.84 1.23
CA GLY A 381 9.76 2.84 2.29
C GLY A 381 10.47 3.37 3.55
N PRO A 382 11.02 2.50 4.41
CA PRO A 382 11.55 2.85 5.73
C PRO A 382 12.88 3.62 5.69
N GLY A 383 13.49 3.78 4.51
CA GLY A 383 14.74 4.52 4.33
C GLY A 383 16.00 3.67 4.52
N VAL A 384 15.91 2.37 4.31
CA VAL A 384 17.03 1.42 4.37
C VAL A 384 17.33 0.82 3.00
N SER A 385 18.61 0.59 2.71
CA SER A 385 19.11 0.23 1.37
C SER A 385 18.84 -1.22 0.95
N TRP A 386 18.54 -2.10 1.88
CA TRP A 386 18.30 -3.52 1.57
C TRP A 386 16.84 -3.86 1.25
N TRP A 387 15.89 -2.94 1.46
CA TRP A 387 14.48 -3.16 1.15
C TRP A 387 14.28 -3.62 -0.30
N HIS A 388 13.52 -4.73 -0.50
CA HIS A 388 13.28 -5.38 -1.79
C HIS A 388 14.55 -5.81 -2.55
N THR A 389 15.64 -6.08 -1.84
CA THR A 389 16.89 -6.55 -2.45
C THR A 389 17.33 -7.89 -1.85
N ILE A 390 18.28 -8.54 -2.52
CA ILE A 390 18.92 -9.78 -2.02
C ILE A 390 19.61 -9.59 -0.66
N GLU A 391 19.86 -8.34 -0.23
CA GLU A 391 20.51 -8.01 1.03
C GLU A 391 19.53 -7.96 2.22
N ASP A 392 18.22 -8.11 2.01
CA ASP A 392 17.26 -8.23 3.11
C ASP A 392 17.34 -9.61 3.76
N THR A 393 18.32 -9.75 4.64
CA THR A 393 18.73 -10.99 5.30
C THR A 393 18.62 -10.88 6.82
N PHE A 394 18.66 -12.02 7.51
CA PHE A 394 18.48 -12.13 8.97
C PHE A 394 19.35 -11.16 9.79
N ASP A 395 20.56 -10.82 9.32
CA ASP A 395 21.45 -9.87 9.98
C ASP A 395 20.98 -8.40 9.90
N LYS A 396 19.97 -8.09 9.10
CA LYS A 396 19.33 -6.77 9.02
C LYS A 396 18.26 -6.53 10.09
N ILE A 397 17.88 -7.57 10.82
CA ILE A 397 16.87 -7.46 11.88
C ILE A 397 17.48 -6.79 13.12
N ASP A 398 16.78 -5.81 13.65
CA ASP A 398 16.95 -5.25 14.99
C ASP A 398 15.93 -5.87 15.94
N PHE A 399 16.38 -6.81 16.77
CA PHE A 399 15.49 -7.52 17.70
C PHE A 399 14.98 -6.63 18.84
N ASP A 400 15.72 -5.63 19.27
CA ASP A 400 15.25 -4.69 20.29
C ASP A 400 14.25 -3.71 19.67
N GLY A 401 14.50 -3.29 18.43
CA GLY A 401 13.55 -2.54 17.61
C GLY A 401 12.25 -3.32 17.39
N LEU A 402 12.32 -4.59 16.99
CA LEU A 402 11.15 -5.43 16.77
C LEU A 402 10.30 -5.63 18.06
N MET A 403 10.95 -5.77 19.21
CA MET A 403 10.26 -5.83 20.50
C MET A 403 9.51 -4.52 20.79
N ARG A 404 10.16 -3.38 20.55
CA ARG A 404 9.54 -2.06 20.70
C ARG A 404 8.36 -1.87 19.73
N ASP A 405 8.51 -2.25 18.46
CA ASP A 405 7.42 -2.24 17.47
C ASP A 405 6.24 -3.10 17.95
N GLY A 406 6.55 -4.27 18.53
CA GLY A 406 5.56 -5.17 19.12
C GLY A 406 4.79 -4.54 20.28
N GLU A 407 5.45 -3.78 21.15
CA GLU A 407 4.79 -3.06 22.26
C GLU A 407 3.86 -1.96 21.75
N VAL A 408 4.29 -1.21 20.73
CA VAL A 408 3.45 -0.19 20.08
C VAL A 408 2.20 -0.84 19.46
N VAL A 409 2.38 -1.91 18.70
CA VAL A 409 1.25 -2.62 18.07
C VAL A 409 0.30 -3.18 19.13
N ARG A 410 0.82 -3.77 20.23
CA ARG A 410 -0.01 -4.27 21.34
C ARG A 410 -0.84 -3.16 21.96
N SER A 411 -0.25 -2.01 22.25
CA SER A 411 -0.96 -0.90 22.87
C SER A 411 -2.10 -0.40 21.98
N LEU A 412 -1.87 -0.25 20.68
CA LEU A 412 -2.92 0.11 19.72
C LEU A 412 -4.06 -0.93 19.68
N LEU A 413 -3.69 -2.21 19.67
CA LEU A 413 -4.66 -3.31 19.65
C LEU A 413 -5.44 -3.44 20.97
N GLU A 414 -4.78 -3.28 22.12
CA GLU A 414 -5.47 -3.24 23.42
C GLU A 414 -6.49 -2.11 23.47
N GLY A 415 -6.12 -0.92 22.97
CA GLY A 415 -7.03 0.23 22.86
C GLY A 415 -8.27 -0.06 22.00
N LEU A 416 -8.13 -0.84 20.95
CA LEU A 416 -9.24 -1.23 20.06
C LEU A 416 -10.02 -2.44 20.59
N LEU A 417 -9.35 -3.47 21.11
CA LEU A 417 -9.95 -4.76 21.44
C LEU A 417 -10.63 -4.80 22.81
N THR A 418 -10.15 -4.02 23.79
CA THR A 418 -10.63 -4.12 25.17
C THR A 418 -11.69 -3.07 25.53
N ASN A 419 -11.74 -1.95 24.81
CA ASN A 419 -12.72 -0.91 25.04
C ASN A 419 -14.01 -1.19 24.27
N ALA A 420 -15.14 -1.07 24.98
CA ALA A 420 -16.44 -1.25 24.34
C ALA A 420 -16.80 -0.08 23.40
N ALA A 421 -16.42 1.15 23.78
CA ALA A 421 -16.64 2.34 22.96
C ALA A 421 -15.46 2.54 21.98
N LEU A 422 -15.79 2.71 20.71
CA LEU A 422 -14.81 2.99 19.65
C LEU A 422 -14.23 4.42 19.79
N PRO A 423 -12.95 4.64 19.54
CA PRO A 423 -12.34 5.96 19.65
C PRO A 423 -12.80 6.89 18.52
N VAL A 424 -13.08 8.17 18.82
CA VAL A 424 -13.49 9.14 17.81
C VAL A 424 -13.03 10.55 18.14
N ASP A 425 -12.63 11.29 17.10
CA ASP A 425 -12.36 12.74 17.14
C ASP A 425 -12.93 13.40 15.88
N PHE A 426 -14.21 13.76 15.92
CA PHE A 426 -14.87 14.40 14.78
C PHE A 426 -14.27 15.79 14.45
N GLU A 427 -13.81 16.55 15.45
CA GLU A 427 -13.22 17.87 15.21
C GLU A 427 -11.86 17.75 14.52
N GLY A 428 -10.95 16.91 15.02
CA GLY A 428 -9.66 16.64 14.40
C GLY A 428 -9.79 16.05 13.00
N TYR A 429 -10.79 15.19 12.79
CA TYR A 429 -11.09 14.62 11.48
C TYR A 429 -11.55 15.69 10.47
N PHE A 430 -12.41 16.63 10.89
CA PHE A 430 -12.81 17.78 10.09
C PHE A 430 -11.61 18.65 9.65
N HIS A 431 -10.73 18.97 10.58
CA HIS A 431 -9.53 19.76 10.28
C HIS A 431 -8.60 19.02 9.30
N THR A 432 -8.47 17.70 9.44
CA THR A 432 -7.69 16.87 8.53
C THR A 432 -8.22 16.91 7.10
N TRP A 433 -9.53 16.75 6.91
CA TRP A 433 -10.13 16.81 5.59
C TRP A 433 -9.91 18.17 4.92
N ASN A 434 -10.10 19.25 5.63
CA ASN A 434 -9.87 20.61 5.11
C ASN A 434 -8.42 20.83 4.68
N ARG A 435 -7.44 20.28 5.40
CA ARG A 435 -6.02 20.35 5.01
C ARG A 435 -5.75 19.73 3.63
N TYR A 436 -6.49 18.69 3.24
CA TYR A 436 -6.36 18.08 1.91
C TYR A 436 -7.24 18.74 0.83
N LEU A 437 -8.38 19.33 1.20
CA LEU A 437 -9.28 20.00 0.25
C LEU A 437 -8.79 21.41 -0.13
N GLU A 438 -8.27 22.20 0.81
CA GLU A 438 -7.85 23.59 0.56
C GLU A 438 -6.86 23.75 -0.60
N PRO A 439 -5.80 22.91 -0.73
CA PRO A 439 -4.85 23.03 -1.84
C PRO A 439 -5.46 22.77 -3.23
N LEU A 440 -6.66 22.20 -3.29
CA LEU A 440 -7.32 21.87 -4.55
C LEU A 440 -8.07 23.05 -5.19
N LYS A 441 -8.16 24.18 -4.51
CA LYS A 441 -8.79 25.43 -5.00
C LYS A 441 -7.90 26.17 -6.01
N THR A 442 -7.45 25.47 -7.05
CA THR A 442 -6.46 25.96 -8.03
C THR A 442 -7.04 26.90 -9.11
N SER A 443 -8.36 26.92 -9.27
CA SER A 443 -9.11 27.78 -10.20
C SER A 443 -10.41 28.24 -9.58
N GLU A 444 -11.12 29.19 -10.19
CA GLU A 444 -12.45 29.64 -9.73
C GLU A 444 -13.47 28.49 -9.72
N GLU A 445 -13.45 27.64 -10.74
CA GLU A 445 -14.31 26.47 -10.83
C GLU A 445 -14.00 25.44 -9.74
N HIS A 446 -12.70 25.14 -9.53
CA HIS A 446 -12.27 24.24 -8.46
C HIS A 446 -12.62 24.81 -7.10
N ARG A 447 -12.42 26.12 -6.87
CA ARG A 447 -12.78 26.79 -5.63
C ARG A 447 -14.27 26.60 -5.29
N MET A 448 -15.18 26.89 -6.24
CA MET A 448 -16.61 26.70 -6.01
C MET A 448 -16.99 25.24 -5.71
N ALA A 449 -16.39 24.30 -6.43
CA ALA A 449 -16.64 22.88 -6.22
C ALA A 449 -16.13 22.38 -4.86
N ILE A 450 -14.94 22.81 -4.45
CA ILE A 450 -14.36 22.42 -3.17
C ILE A 450 -15.11 23.07 -2.00
N GLU A 451 -15.55 24.34 -2.13
CA GLU A 451 -16.36 25.01 -1.11
C GLU A 451 -17.73 24.31 -0.91
N GLU A 452 -18.34 23.77 -1.98
CA GLU A 452 -19.56 22.97 -1.84
C GLU A 452 -19.28 21.66 -1.07
N ILE A 453 -18.19 20.95 -1.39
CA ILE A 453 -17.78 19.74 -0.66
C ILE A 453 -17.53 20.07 0.81
N GLN A 454 -16.79 21.14 1.12
CA GLN A 454 -16.48 21.56 2.48
C GLN A 454 -17.74 21.89 3.28
N SER A 455 -18.69 22.61 2.68
CA SER A 455 -19.97 22.97 3.32
C SER A 455 -20.79 21.72 3.68
N LEU A 456 -20.85 20.73 2.79
CA LEU A 456 -21.54 19.47 3.07
C LEU A 456 -20.80 18.64 4.14
N PHE A 457 -19.49 18.62 4.07
CA PHE A 457 -18.67 17.94 5.07
C PHE A 457 -18.80 18.58 6.46
N GLU A 458 -18.85 19.91 6.54
CA GLU A 458 -19.12 20.64 7.78
C GLU A 458 -20.51 20.29 8.35
N ALA A 459 -21.54 20.20 7.49
CA ALA A 459 -22.86 19.77 7.92
C ALA A 459 -22.86 18.33 8.49
N VAL A 460 -22.14 17.40 7.83
CA VAL A 460 -21.95 16.03 8.35
C VAL A 460 -21.28 16.06 9.73
N MET A 461 -20.19 16.80 9.89
CA MET A 461 -19.46 16.87 11.17
C MET A 461 -20.29 17.51 12.29
N THR A 462 -21.03 18.56 11.98
CA THR A 462 -21.95 19.19 12.94
C THR A 462 -23.01 18.16 13.39
N ARG A 463 -23.58 17.43 12.46
CA ARG A 463 -24.57 16.39 12.79
C ARG A 463 -23.98 15.26 13.63
N CYS A 464 -22.75 14.83 13.31
CA CYS A 464 -22.04 13.82 14.13
C CYS A 464 -21.82 14.32 15.56
N GLN A 465 -21.39 15.58 15.76
CA GLN A 465 -21.20 16.16 17.10
C GLN A 465 -22.50 16.27 17.90
N GLU A 466 -23.63 16.53 17.24
CA GLU A 466 -24.96 16.53 17.89
C GLU A 466 -25.40 15.13 18.34
N LEU A 467 -25.04 14.10 17.57
CA LEU A 467 -25.39 12.71 17.82
C LEU A 467 -24.44 12.04 18.81
N ASP A 468 -23.19 12.50 18.89
CA ASP A 468 -22.17 11.93 19.79
C ASP A 468 -22.44 12.35 21.24
N THR A 469 -23.25 11.56 21.91
CA THR A 469 -23.64 11.78 23.31
C THR A 469 -22.76 10.97 24.28
N PRO A 470 -22.57 11.42 25.52
CA PRO A 470 -21.82 10.65 26.51
C PRO A 470 -22.36 9.24 26.69
N VAL A 471 -21.46 8.26 26.64
CA VAL A 471 -21.80 6.84 26.81
C VAL A 471 -22.10 6.54 28.28
N ILE A 472 -23.39 6.64 28.68
CA ILE A 472 -23.86 6.40 30.05
C ILE A 472 -24.79 5.19 30.15
N SER A 473 -25.07 4.50 29.05
CA SER A 473 -25.91 3.29 28.96
C SER A 473 -25.45 2.42 27.78
N GLU A 474 -25.92 1.17 27.79
CA GLU A 474 -25.68 0.23 26.69
C GLU A 474 -26.28 0.75 25.35
N ALA A 475 -27.47 1.37 25.40
CA ALA A 475 -28.07 1.98 24.20
C ALA A 475 -27.22 3.12 23.64
N HIS A 476 -26.69 4.01 24.48
CA HIS A 476 -25.78 5.06 24.05
C HIS A 476 -24.47 4.49 23.46
N LEU A 477 -23.95 3.38 24.02
CA LEU A 477 -22.79 2.69 23.49
C LEU A 477 -23.05 2.15 22.08
N MET A 478 -24.21 1.51 21.87
CA MET A 478 -24.59 0.99 20.56
C MET A 478 -24.71 2.11 19.52
N ASP A 479 -25.36 3.21 19.87
CA ASP A 479 -25.52 4.36 18.97
C ASP A 479 -24.17 5.02 18.67
N HIS A 480 -23.31 5.19 19.67
CA HIS A 480 -21.95 5.71 19.51
C HIS A 480 -21.13 4.85 18.52
N ASN A 481 -21.07 3.54 18.74
CA ASN A 481 -20.31 2.64 17.88
C ASN A 481 -20.88 2.57 16.46
N ARG A 482 -22.22 2.58 16.31
CA ARG A 482 -22.87 2.65 15.00
C ARG A 482 -22.54 3.94 14.26
N LEU A 483 -22.53 5.09 14.97
CA LEU A 483 -22.12 6.39 14.43
C LEU A 483 -20.67 6.34 13.93
N CYS A 484 -19.74 5.85 14.75
CA CYS A 484 -18.33 5.71 14.38
C CYS A 484 -18.15 4.83 13.14
N ARG A 485 -18.82 3.68 13.08
CA ARG A 485 -18.75 2.75 11.94
C ARG A 485 -19.28 3.40 10.66
N LEU A 486 -20.46 3.99 10.71
CA LEU A 486 -21.08 4.66 9.55
C LEU A 486 -20.19 5.78 9.01
N VAL A 487 -19.79 6.68 9.88
CA VAL A 487 -19.04 7.88 9.49
C VAL A 487 -17.61 7.51 9.04
N GLY A 488 -16.93 6.68 9.83
CA GLY A 488 -15.56 6.22 9.53
C GLY A 488 -15.48 5.45 8.22
N GLY A 489 -16.42 4.51 8.01
CA GLY A 489 -16.48 3.72 6.79
C GLY A 489 -16.72 4.56 5.53
N VAL A 490 -17.78 5.35 5.52
CA VAL A 490 -18.13 6.19 4.35
C VAL A 490 -17.06 7.24 4.05
N LEU A 491 -16.59 7.97 5.07
CA LEU A 491 -15.59 9.02 4.87
C LEU A 491 -14.20 8.45 4.60
N GLY A 492 -13.83 7.31 5.21
CA GLY A 492 -12.60 6.59 4.90
C GLY A 492 -12.56 6.18 3.42
N ARG A 493 -13.66 5.59 2.92
CA ARG A 493 -13.80 5.24 1.50
C ARG A 493 -13.72 6.49 0.59
N LEU A 494 -14.35 7.60 0.96
CA LEU A 494 -14.29 8.83 0.17
C LEU A 494 -12.89 9.44 0.11
N MET A 495 -12.11 9.33 1.19
CA MET A 495 -10.74 9.85 1.26
C MET A 495 -9.75 8.97 0.49
N HIS A 496 -9.91 7.64 0.52
CA HIS A 496 -8.87 6.69 0.12
C HIS A 496 -9.24 5.82 -1.10
N SER A 497 -10.45 5.96 -1.65
CA SER A 497 -10.89 5.30 -2.88
C SER A 497 -11.55 6.30 -3.82
N SER A 498 -11.52 6.02 -5.12
CA SER A 498 -12.12 6.87 -6.18
C SER A 498 -13.21 6.15 -6.96
N GLY A 499 -13.29 4.83 -6.84
CA GLY A 499 -14.16 3.96 -7.62
C GLY A 499 -15.41 3.48 -6.89
N SER A 500 -15.92 2.37 -7.36
CA SER A 500 -17.04 1.62 -6.79
C SER A 500 -16.64 0.99 -5.45
N ALA A 501 -17.62 0.72 -4.59
CA ALA A 501 -17.40 -0.03 -3.35
C ALA A 501 -17.06 -1.52 -3.61
N TYR A 502 -17.41 -2.03 -4.78
CA TYR A 502 -17.31 -3.45 -5.15
C TYR A 502 -16.14 -3.76 -6.09
N GLU A 503 -15.31 -2.75 -6.39
CA GLU A 503 -14.17 -2.85 -7.29
C GLU A 503 -12.94 -2.26 -6.63
N GLN A 504 -11.77 -2.78 -6.99
CA GLN A 504 -10.52 -2.17 -6.56
C GLN A 504 -10.15 -1.02 -7.49
N ASP A 505 -9.69 0.09 -6.92
CA ASP A 505 -9.03 1.14 -7.72
C ASP A 505 -7.77 0.58 -8.38
N THR A 506 -7.29 1.26 -9.42
CA THR A 506 -5.97 0.93 -10.00
C THR A 506 -4.86 0.97 -8.94
N SER A 507 -3.75 0.29 -9.21
CA SER A 507 -2.59 0.27 -8.32
C SER A 507 -1.75 1.56 -8.35
N PHE A 508 -2.22 2.60 -9.06
CA PHE A 508 -1.51 3.87 -9.14
C PHE A 508 -1.38 4.54 -7.77
N ALA A 509 -0.18 5.00 -7.46
CA ALA A 509 0.14 5.61 -6.17
C ALA A 509 -0.48 7.00 -6.03
N TYR A 510 -1.72 7.05 -5.57
CA TYR A 510 -2.40 8.29 -5.21
C TYR A 510 -2.39 8.50 -3.69
N GLY A 511 -2.26 9.76 -3.27
CA GLY A 511 -2.46 10.16 -1.87
C GLY A 511 -3.95 10.29 -1.51
N PRO A 512 -4.27 10.86 -0.35
CA PRO A 512 -5.65 11.17 0.05
C PRO A 512 -6.40 11.98 -1.00
N LEU A 513 -7.70 11.78 -1.09
CA LEU A 513 -8.61 12.32 -2.13
C LEU A 513 -8.26 11.90 -3.57
N GLN A 514 -7.31 10.99 -3.73
CA GLN A 514 -6.93 10.26 -4.95
C GLN A 514 -7.16 11.02 -6.27
N LEU A 515 -8.12 10.58 -7.10
CA LEU A 515 -8.40 11.18 -8.41
C LEU A 515 -8.92 12.61 -8.34
N LEU A 516 -9.60 13.03 -7.25
CA LEU A 516 -9.99 14.42 -7.06
C LEU A 516 -8.74 15.31 -6.97
N ALA A 517 -7.79 14.93 -6.12
CA ALA A 517 -6.54 15.67 -5.93
C ALA A 517 -5.64 15.60 -7.19
N ALA A 518 -5.51 14.42 -7.80
CA ALA A 518 -4.71 14.25 -9.00
C ALA A 518 -5.25 15.08 -10.18
N SER A 519 -6.58 15.14 -10.34
CA SER A 519 -7.21 15.86 -11.46
C SER A 519 -7.20 17.38 -11.27
N ALA A 520 -7.17 17.89 -10.04
CA ALA A 520 -7.09 19.33 -9.76
C ALA A 520 -5.74 19.97 -10.18
N LYS A 521 -4.73 19.16 -10.49
CA LYS A 521 -3.40 19.63 -10.94
C LYS A 521 -3.39 20.17 -12.37
N ALA A 522 -4.36 19.79 -13.22
CA ALA A 522 -4.38 20.22 -14.61
C ALA A 522 -5.09 21.57 -14.76
N ASP A 523 -4.34 22.57 -15.18
CA ASP A 523 -4.90 23.85 -15.59
C ASP A 523 -4.91 24.02 -17.12
N ARG A 524 -5.76 24.92 -17.61
CA ARG A 524 -5.99 25.13 -19.04
C ARG A 524 -4.79 25.73 -19.77
N GLN A 525 -3.89 26.41 -19.05
CA GLN A 525 -2.74 27.09 -19.67
C GLN A 525 -1.51 26.20 -19.74
N ASN A 526 -1.39 25.25 -18.78
CA ASN A 526 -0.21 24.38 -18.61
C ASN A 526 -0.48 22.90 -18.93
N SER A 527 -1.59 22.62 -19.62
CA SER A 527 -1.94 21.24 -20.02
C SER A 527 -2.27 21.15 -21.51
N PRO A 528 -1.91 20.04 -22.19
CA PRO A 528 -2.44 19.74 -23.52
C PRO A 528 -3.98 19.73 -23.49
N ALA A 529 -4.62 20.21 -24.57
CA ALA A 529 -6.07 20.42 -24.61
C ALA A 529 -6.87 19.13 -24.32
N ASP A 530 -6.43 18.00 -24.85
CA ASP A 530 -7.04 16.69 -24.62
C ASP A 530 -6.82 16.21 -23.17
N TRP A 531 -5.63 16.34 -22.63
CA TRP A 531 -5.34 15.99 -21.25
C TRP A 531 -6.07 16.88 -20.26
N HIS A 532 -6.10 18.20 -20.51
CA HIS A 532 -6.93 19.10 -19.71
C HIS A 532 -8.39 18.61 -19.67
N LEU A 533 -8.97 18.23 -20.81
CA LEU A 533 -10.34 17.71 -20.87
C LEU A 533 -10.50 16.41 -20.07
N PHE A 534 -9.51 15.48 -20.12
CA PHE A 534 -9.56 14.23 -19.37
C PHE A 534 -9.50 14.46 -17.86
N TYR A 535 -8.59 15.30 -17.41
CA TYR A 535 -8.45 15.67 -16.00
C TYR A 535 -9.69 16.42 -15.50
N HIS A 536 -10.17 17.39 -16.25
CA HIS A 536 -11.40 18.13 -15.92
C HIS A 536 -12.62 17.18 -15.82
N THR A 537 -12.78 16.25 -16.75
CA THR A 537 -13.84 15.23 -16.70
C THR A 537 -13.74 14.39 -15.42
N THR A 538 -12.51 13.99 -15.05
CA THR A 538 -12.26 13.25 -13.82
C THR A 538 -12.63 14.08 -12.58
N PHE A 539 -12.21 15.34 -12.54
CA PHE A 539 -12.52 16.26 -11.44
C PHE A 539 -14.02 16.39 -11.23
N ILE A 540 -14.79 16.66 -12.29
CA ILE A 540 -16.25 16.77 -12.21
C ILE A 540 -16.90 15.50 -11.71
N ARG A 541 -16.47 14.32 -12.18
CA ARG A 541 -17.00 13.03 -11.72
C ARG A 541 -16.69 12.79 -10.23
N GLN A 542 -15.48 13.07 -9.78
CA GLN A 542 -15.09 12.91 -8.38
C GLN A 542 -15.80 13.94 -7.49
N ARG A 543 -15.93 15.19 -7.91
CA ARG A 543 -16.76 16.18 -7.21
C ARG A 543 -18.19 15.70 -7.05
N ASN A 544 -18.83 15.21 -8.13
CA ASN A 544 -20.20 14.71 -8.07
C ASN A 544 -20.34 13.53 -7.12
N ARG A 545 -19.37 12.60 -7.13
CA ARG A 545 -19.31 11.48 -6.17
C ARG A 545 -19.26 12.01 -4.74
N MET A 546 -18.32 12.90 -4.41
CA MET A 546 -18.16 13.47 -3.07
C MET A 546 -19.45 14.14 -2.57
N VAL A 547 -20.02 15.04 -3.38
CA VAL A 547 -21.26 15.75 -3.04
C VAL A 547 -22.42 14.78 -2.82
N THR A 548 -22.56 13.77 -3.69
CA THR A 548 -23.66 12.81 -3.57
C THR A 548 -23.53 11.93 -2.35
N GLU A 549 -22.35 11.39 -2.08
CA GLU A 549 -22.12 10.51 -0.93
C GLU A 549 -22.21 11.27 0.40
N LEU A 550 -21.74 12.52 0.48
CA LEU A 550 -21.91 13.34 1.67
C LEU A 550 -23.41 13.66 1.94
N ARG A 551 -24.20 13.92 0.92
CA ARG A 551 -25.66 14.10 1.08
C ARG A 551 -26.33 12.82 1.55
N LYS A 552 -26.01 11.66 0.96
CA LYS A 552 -26.53 10.38 1.41
C LYS A 552 -26.14 10.08 2.87
N LEU A 553 -24.93 10.44 3.27
CA LEU A 553 -24.48 10.26 4.65
C LEU A 553 -25.31 11.13 5.60
N LEU A 554 -25.57 12.41 5.26
CA LEU A 554 -26.47 13.28 6.04
C LEU A 554 -27.88 12.68 6.16
N ASP A 555 -28.46 12.22 5.05
CA ASP A 555 -29.78 11.59 5.04
C ASP A 555 -29.80 10.34 5.96
N ARG A 556 -28.74 9.52 5.94
CA ARG A 556 -28.62 8.35 6.82
C ARG A 556 -28.49 8.75 8.29
N LEU A 557 -27.69 9.75 8.62
CA LEU A 557 -27.55 10.25 9.98
C LEU A 557 -28.89 10.75 10.52
N ASP A 558 -29.72 11.41 9.72
CA ASP A 558 -31.02 11.87 10.12
C ASP A 558 -32.05 10.73 10.26
N GLN A 559 -31.95 9.66 9.48
CA GLN A 559 -32.89 8.54 9.50
C GLN A 559 -32.57 7.49 10.57
N GLU A 560 -31.29 7.22 10.78
CA GLU A 560 -30.85 6.11 11.63
C GLU A 560 -30.69 6.51 13.10
N PHE A 561 -30.61 7.82 13.41
CA PHE A 561 -30.39 8.34 14.75
C PHE A 561 -31.54 9.28 15.24
N LEU A 562 -32.72 9.22 14.62
CA LEU A 562 -33.96 9.82 15.11
C LEU A 562 -34.58 8.92 16.19
#